data_545e45b6b94b8d36508bf6af371b7bb4
#
_entry.id   545e45b6b94b8d36508bf6af371b7bb4
#
_cell.length_a   1.000
_cell.length_b   1.000
_cell.length_c   1.000
_cell.angle_alpha   90.00
_cell.angle_beta   90.00
_cell.angle_gamma   90.00
#
_symmetry.space_group_name_H-M   'P 1'
#
loop_
_entity.id
_entity.type
_entity.pdbx_description
1 polymer ?
#
loop_
_entity_poly.entity_id
_entity_poly.type
_entity_poly.pdbx_seq_one_letter_code
_entity_poly.pdbx_strand_id
1 'polypeptide(L)'
;MRPLLPRLYQHFSHEDSLLILIDADPDSIASALALKRLLWRRVASCTISPIRPITRPQNERMVRLLGISLTPYPEINAEAFSRTALVDSQPAHHPLFADHRYDVIIDHHPRHPQTKAKLVDIRPEYGANSSIMTEYLRAARIKPSLKLATALFFGIKTDTSNFERPAIEADVRAFHYLFAFTRLALVRRLEFAEISTSMFMYFQQALSRYRFRHRRLYAFLGPVSTPDILVILADFFMRAGEISWTIVGGIYQDKLVVIFRNDGLRKNAGRLAHKAFGKLGTAGGHAASARAEVPLKQIPDLPPNAQWQLWQEFIIQRVEG
;
A
#
# COMPACT_ATOMS: atom_id res chain seq x y z
N MET A 1 -6.97 -24.31 -4.65
CA MET A 1 -7.01 -24.95 -3.31
C MET A 1 -8.39 -24.70 -2.70
N ARG A 2 -9.01 -25.62 -1.98
CA ARG A 2 -10.30 -25.33 -1.31
C ARG A 2 -10.03 -24.43 -0.09
N PRO A 3 -10.79 -23.35 0.11
CA PRO A 3 -10.61 -22.50 1.29
C PRO A 3 -10.84 -23.31 2.57
N LEU A 4 -10.07 -23.00 3.61
CA LEU A 4 -10.14 -23.66 4.92
C LEU A 4 -11.36 -23.19 5.74
N LEU A 5 -12.47 -22.89 5.08
CA LEU A 5 -13.68 -22.30 5.68
C LEU A 5 -14.22 -23.08 6.89
N PRO A 6 -14.36 -24.43 6.85
CA PRO A 6 -14.84 -25.17 8.01
C PRO A 6 -13.89 -25.01 9.21
N ARG A 7 -12.57 -25.03 8.96
CA ARG A 7 -11.56 -24.83 10.01
C ARG A 7 -11.60 -23.42 10.56
N LEU A 8 -11.80 -22.40 9.70
CA LEU A 8 -11.96 -21.02 10.14
C LEU A 8 -13.13 -20.93 11.16
N TYR A 9 -14.28 -21.48 10.81
CA TYR A 9 -15.46 -21.39 11.67
C TYR A 9 -15.32 -22.12 13.01
N GLN A 10 -14.51 -23.17 13.10
CA GLN A 10 -14.27 -23.92 14.34
C GLN A 10 -13.53 -23.12 15.42
N HIS A 11 -12.86 -22.02 15.04
CA HIS A 11 -12.11 -21.18 15.97
C HIS A 11 -12.94 -20.06 16.61
N PHE A 12 -14.22 -19.92 16.24
CA PHE A 12 -15.07 -18.83 16.70
C PHE A 12 -16.40 -19.34 17.25
N SER A 13 -16.87 -18.68 18.29
CA SER A 13 -18.18 -18.89 18.91
C SER A 13 -18.96 -17.58 18.98
N HIS A 14 -20.27 -17.69 19.24
CA HIS A 14 -21.16 -16.53 19.37
C HIS A 14 -20.83 -15.60 20.55
N GLU A 15 -20.00 -16.06 21.50
CA GLU A 15 -19.56 -15.27 22.65
C GLU A 15 -18.27 -14.51 22.39
N ASP A 16 -17.56 -14.84 21.32
CA ASP A 16 -16.25 -14.24 21.05
C ASP A 16 -16.34 -12.78 20.62
N SER A 17 -15.46 -11.97 21.16
CA SER A 17 -15.13 -10.62 20.67
C SER A 17 -13.86 -10.69 19.84
N LEU A 18 -13.95 -10.32 18.55
CA LEU A 18 -12.85 -10.44 17.61
C LEU A 18 -12.19 -9.08 17.32
N LEU A 19 -10.87 -9.02 17.47
CA LEU A 19 -10.01 -7.97 16.97
C LEU A 19 -9.36 -8.41 15.66
N ILE A 20 -9.54 -7.65 14.58
CA ILE A 20 -8.83 -7.83 13.31
C ILE A 20 -7.80 -6.72 13.18
N LEU A 21 -6.53 -7.08 13.19
CA LEU A 21 -5.42 -6.15 12.99
C LEU A 21 -5.03 -6.08 11.51
N ILE A 22 -4.71 -4.88 11.04
CA ILE A 22 -4.28 -4.61 9.66
C ILE A 22 -3.18 -3.54 9.61
N ASP A 23 -2.35 -3.58 8.58
CA ASP A 23 -1.56 -2.43 8.14
C ASP A 23 -2.30 -1.79 6.95
N ALA A 24 -3.07 -0.74 7.22
CA ALA A 24 -4.15 -0.28 6.37
C ALA A 24 -3.71 0.16 4.96
N ASP A 25 -3.92 -0.71 4.00
CA ASP A 25 -3.96 -0.43 2.57
C ASP A 25 -5.27 -0.97 1.96
N PRO A 26 -5.53 -0.80 0.66
CA PRO A 26 -6.80 -1.23 0.09
C PRO A 26 -7.06 -2.74 0.21
N ASP A 27 -6.03 -3.58 0.10
CA ASP A 27 -6.18 -5.03 0.17
C ASP A 27 -6.45 -5.51 1.60
N SER A 28 -5.68 -5.04 2.57
CA SER A 28 -5.87 -5.37 3.99
C SER A 28 -7.22 -4.89 4.53
N ILE A 29 -7.65 -3.67 4.16
CA ILE A 29 -8.96 -3.11 4.54
C ILE A 29 -10.10 -3.97 3.97
N ALA A 30 -10.03 -4.33 2.68
CA ALA A 30 -11.03 -5.17 2.03
C ALA A 30 -11.07 -6.59 2.61
N SER A 31 -9.91 -7.16 2.87
CA SER A 31 -9.76 -8.49 3.49
C SER A 31 -10.35 -8.54 4.90
N ALA A 32 -10.09 -7.51 5.71
CA ALA A 32 -10.68 -7.40 7.05
C ALA A 32 -12.21 -7.28 7.00
N LEU A 33 -12.75 -6.49 6.06
CA LEU A 33 -14.21 -6.41 5.83
C LEU A 33 -14.81 -7.77 5.42
N ALA A 34 -14.11 -8.52 4.58
CA ALA A 34 -14.55 -9.84 4.17
C ALA A 34 -14.54 -10.85 5.33
N LEU A 35 -13.49 -10.83 6.16
CA LEU A 35 -13.42 -11.67 7.36
C LEU A 35 -14.54 -11.30 8.35
N LYS A 36 -14.74 -10.00 8.60
CA LYS A 36 -15.87 -9.50 9.42
C LYS A 36 -17.22 -9.98 8.87
N ARG A 37 -17.41 -10.00 7.54
CA ARG A 37 -18.64 -10.48 6.90
C ARG A 37 -18.81 -11.99 7.02
N LEU A 38 -17.72 -12.77 6.89
CA LEU A 38 -17.73 -14.22 7.08
C LEU A 38 -18.14 -14.62 8.49
N LEU A 39 -17.69 -13.85 9.48
CA LEU A 39 -17.95 -14.10 10.90
C LEU A 39 -19.20 -13.39 11.43
N TRP A 40 -19.96 -12.71 10.58
CA TRP A 40 -21.23 -12.11 10.92
C TRP A 40 -22.19 -13.13 11.57
N ARG A 41 -22.73 -12.79 12.73
CA ARG A 41 -23.54 -13.68 13.58
C ARG A 41 -22.84 -14.95 14.06
N ARG A 42 -21.51 -15.03 13.99
CA ARG A 42 -20.70 -16.11 14.53
C ARG A 42 -19.83 -15.67 15.68
N VAL A 43 -19.69 -14.38 15.87
CA VAL A 43 -19.03 -13.74 17.00
C VAL A 43 -19.95 -12.66 17.57
N ALA A 44 -19.79 -12.32 18.86
CA ALA A 44 -20.55 -11.27 19.52
C ALA A 44 -20.24 -9.88 18.95
N SER A 45 -18.95 -9.61 18.73
CA SER A 45 -18.47 -8.36 18.17
C SER A 45 -17.26 -8.53 17.29
N CYS A 46 -17.02 -7.58 16.37
CA CYS A 46 -15.85 -7.59 15.51
C CYS A 46 -15.36 -6.16 15.25
N THR A 47 -14.17 -5.86 15.70
CA THR A 47 -13.47 -4.58 15.54
C THR A 47 -12.31 -4.74 14.57
N ILE A 48 -12.18 -3.80 13.62
CA ILE A 48 -11.03 -3.72 12.71
C ILE A 48 -10.18 -2.56 13.15
N SER A 49 -8.89 -2.81 13.36
CA SER A 49 -7.95 -1.80 13.84
C SER A 49 -6.70 -1.73 12.97
N PRO A 50 -6.44 -0.57 12.35
CA PRO A 50 -5.16 -0.31 11.70
C PRO A 50 -4.11 -0.02 12.79
N ILE A 51 -2.95 -0.69 12.71
CA ILE A 51 -1.84 -0.50 13.68
C ILE A 51 -1.15 0.86 13.54
N ARG A 52 -1.34 1.53 12.42
CA ARG A 52 -0.79 2.86 12.14
C ARG A 52 -1.88 3.80 11.62
N PRO A 53 -1.74 5.12 11.83
CA PRO A 53 -2.63 6.09 11.21
C PRO A 53 -2.66 5.93 9.69
N ILE A 54 -3.85 6.05 9.12
CA ILE A 54 -4.01 6.03 7.66
C ILE A 54 -3.62 7.42 7.15
N THR A 55 -2.52 7.52 6.41
CA THR A 55 -2.01 8.79 5.88
C THR A 55 -2.08 8.88 4.36
N ARG A 56 -2.26 7.74 3.68
CA ARG A 56 -2.39 7.73 2.22
C ARG A 56 -3.79 8.22 1.81
N PRO A 57 -3.90 9.27 0.97
CA PRO A 57 -5.19 9.84 0.57
C PRO A 57 -6.15 8.82 -0.06
N GLN A 58 -5.60 7.84 -0.80
CA GLN A 58 -6.38 6.77 -1.42
C GLN A 58 -7.04 5.85 -0.37
N ASN A 59 -6.31 5.51 0.69
CA ASN A 59 -6.82 4.65 1.77
C ASN A 59 -7.87 5.37 2.62
N GLU A 60 -7.61 6.63 2.98
CA GLU A 60 -8.58 7.49 3.66
C GLU A 60 -9.87 7.63 2.85
N ARG A 61 -9.73 7.83 1.53
CA ARG A 61 -10.86 7.90 0.63
C ARG A 61 -11.64 6.60 0.59
N MET A 62 -10.98 5.44 0.53
CA MET A 62 -11.64 4.15 0.57
C MET A 62 -12.48 4.01 1.84
N VAL A 63 -11.91 4.32 2.99
CA VAL A 63 -12.60 4.31 4.28
C VAL A 63 -13.83 5.23 4.25
N ARG A 64 -13.66 6.46 3.80
CA ARG A 64 -14.73 7.48 3.74
C ARG A 64 -15.83 7.11 2.74
N LEU A 65 -15.48 6.82 1.48
CA LEU A 65 -16.48 6.56 0.42
C LEU A 65 -17.26 5.27 0.63
N LEU A 66 -16.62 4.26 1.18
CA LEU A 66 -17.28 3.01 1.51
C LEU A 66 -17.85 3.02 2.94
N GLY A 67 -17.69 4.10 3.72
CA GLY A 67 -18.16 4.25 5.10
C GLY A 67 -17.67 3.06 5.95
N ILE A 68 -16.37 2.79 5.97
CA ILE A 68 -15.76 1.69 6.72
C ILE A 68 -15.47 2.17 8.13
N SER A 69 -15.94 1.43 9.12
CA SER A 69 -15.64 1.74 10.52
C SER A 69 -14.35 1.05 10.92
N LEU A 70 -13.35 1.83 11.28
CA LEU A 70 -12.05 1.39 11.81
C LEU A 70 -11.86 2.06 13.17
N THR A 71 -11.24 1.36 14.10
CA THR A 71 -10.87 1.89 15.42
C THR A 71 -9.36 2.03 15.46
N PRO A 72 -8.78 3.24 15.68
CA PRO A 72 -7.35 3.43 15.75
C PRO A 72 -6.71 2.55 16.84
N TYR A 73 -5.54 1.98 16.54
CA TYR A 73 -4.86 1.04 17.46
C TYR A 73 -4.58 1.62 18.86
N PRO A 74 -4.20 2.90 19.04
CA PRO A 74 -4.02 3.47 20.39
C PRO A 74 -5.29 3.50 21.24
N GLU A 75 -6.47 3.38 20.63
CA GLU A 75 -7.77 3.33 21.32
C GLU A 75 -8.19 1.89 21.68
N ILE A 76 -7.38 0.87 21.27
CA ILE A 76 -7.70 -0.53 21.47
C ILE A 76 -7.13 -1.01 22.81
N ASN A 77 -8.01 -1.53 23.67
CA ASN A 77 -7.61 -2.43 24.74
C ASN A 77 -7.64 -3.88 24.21
N ALA A 78 -6.48 -4.40 23.81
CA ALA A 78 -6.39 -5.73 23.18
C ALA A 78 -6.84 -6.86 24.14
N GLU A 79 -6.71 -6.70 25.44
CA GLU A 79 -7.13 -7.68 26.45
C GLU A 79 -8.66 -7.84 26.54
N ALA A 80 -9.41 -6.85 26.04
CA ALA A 80 -10.87 -6.93 25.98
C ALA A 80 -11.39 -7.86 24.88
N PHE A 81 -10.53 -8.39 24.01
CA PHE A 81 -10.90 -9.27 22.92
C PHE A 81 -10.51 -10.71 23.22
N SER A 82 -11.46 -11.64 23.05
CA SER A 82 -11.23 -13.06 23.25
C SER A 82 -10.49 -13.71 22.07
N ARG A 83 -10.55 -13.10 20.87
CA ARG A 83 -9.94 -13.58 19.63
C ARG A 83 -9.23 -12.48 18.88
N THR A 84 -8.11 -12.84 18.24
CA THR A 84 -7.36 -11.90 17.39
C THR A 84 -7.06 -12.53 16.03
N ALA A 85 -7.29 -11.79 14.97
CA ALA A 85 -6.95 -12.17 13.60
C ALA A 85 -6.02 -11.12 12.96
N LEU A 86 -5.17 -11.59 12.06
CA LEU A 86 -4.32 -10.77 11.20
C LEU A 86 -4.62 -11.12 9.75
N VAL A 87 -4.86 -10.12 8.93
CA VAL A 87 -5.09 -10.32 7.50
C VAL A 87 -4.15 -9.46 6.70
N ASP A 88 -3.69 -10.01 5.58
CA ASP A 88 -2.79 -9.37 4.65
C ASP A 88 -1.45 -8.97 5.29
N SER A 89 -1.04 -9.69 6.30
CA SER A 89 0.23 -9.49 6.99
C SER A 89 0.60 -10.68 7.87
N GLN A 90 1.83 -10.63 8.40
CA GLN A 90 2.36 -11.61 9.34
C GLN A 90 3.00 -10.92 10.54
N PRO A 91 3.14 -11.60 11.71
CA PRO A 91 3.71 -11.01 12.91
C PRO A 91 5.09 -10.35 12.72
N ALA A 92 5.92 -10.91 11.83
CA ALA A 92 7.25 -10.39 11.54
C ALA A 92 7.27 -9.11 10.69
N HIS A 93 6.14 -8.71 10.09
CA HIS A 93 6.10 -7.53 9.21
C HIS A 93 6.11 -6.21 9.98
N HIS A 94 5.71 -6.20 11.26
CA HIS A 94 5.76 -4.99 12.08
C HIS A 94 5.86 -5.35 13.57
N PRO A 95 6.64 -4.61 14.40
CA PRO A 95 6.77 -4.89 15.83
C PRO A 95 5.43 -4.97 16.57
N LEU A 96 4.50 -4.05 16.31
CA LEU A 96 3.17 -4.08 16.93
C LEU A 96 2.36 -5.34 16.58
N PHE A 97 2.60 -6.00 15.44
CA PHE A 97 2.01 -7.29 15.15
C PHE A 97 2.65 -8.41 15.95
N ALA A 98 3.96 -8.32 16.20
CA ALA A 98 4.69 -9.34 16.96
C ALA A 98 4.24 -9.43 18.43
N ASP A 99 3.69 -8.37 18.98
CA ASP A 99 3.22 -8.29 20.37
C ASP A 99 1.92 -9.06 20.63
N HIS A 100 1.27 -9.59 19.56
CA HIS A 100 -0.01 -10.28 19.66
C HIS A 100 0.10 -11.79 19.42
N ARG A 101 -0.84 -12.53 20.04
CA ARG A 101 -1.12 -13.92 19.69
C ARG A 101 -2.33 -13.98 18.80
N TYR A 102 -2.25 -14.74 17.71
CA TYR A 102 -3.29 -14.82 16.71
C TYR A 102 -4.03 -16.15 16.74
N ASP A 103 -5.36 -16.10 16.61
CA ASP A 103 -6.17 -17.27 16.33
C ASP A 103 -6.17 -17.57 14.82
N VAL A 104 -6.17 -16.53 13.98
CA VAL A 104 -6.24 -16.66 12.52
C VAL A 104 -5.26 -15.70 11.86
N ILE A 105 -4.50 -16.20 10.89
CA ILE A 105 -3.68 -15.41 9.95
C ILE A 105 -4.06 -15.84 8.53
N ILE A 106 -4.47 -14.88 7.68
CA ILE A 106 -4.72 -15.07 6.24
C ILE A 106 -3.91 -14.04 5.49
N ASP A 107 -3.00 -14.51 4.62
CA ASP A 107 -2.03 -13.63 3.97
C ASP A 107 -1.59 -14.19 2.60
N HIS A 108 -1.06 -13.32 1.74
CA HIS A 108 -0.50 -13.69 0.44
C HIS A 108 1.00 -13.36 0.31
N HIS A 109 1.61 -12.77 1.33
CA HIS A 109 3.05 -12.53 1.32
C HIS A 109 3.87 -13.82 1.52
N PRO A 110 5.15 -13.85 1.12
CA PRO A 110 6.03 -14.98 1.41
C PRO A 110 6.01 -15.35 2.90
N ARG A 111 5.83 -16.64 3.18
CA ARG A 111 5.65 -17.12 4.56
C ARG A 111 6.93 -16.90 5.39
N HIS A 112 6.80 -16.17 6.49
CA HIS A 112 7.88 -16.04 7.46
C HIS A 112 7.93 -17.28 8.39
N PRO A 113 9.12 -17.85 8.68
CA PRO A 113 9.26 -19.09 9.47
C PRO A 113 8.65 -19.02 10.87
N GLN A 114 8.63 -17.83 11.48
CA GLN A 114 8.10 -17.62 12.83
C GLN A 114 6.58 -17.39 12.88
N THR A 115 5.90 -17.40 11.74
CA THR A 115 4.45 -17.16 11.69
C THR A 115 3.69 -18.33 12.32
N LYS A 116 2.98 -18.05 13.42
CA LYS A 116 2.18 -19.03 14.18
C LYS A 116 0.81 -18.45 14.51
N ALA A 117 -0.24 -19.27 14.28
CA ALA A 117 -1.60 -19.03 14.72
C ALA A 117 -2.32 -20.38 14.82
N LYS A 118 -3.55 -20.42 15.41
CA LYS A 118 -4.36 -21.64 15.41
C LYS A 118 -4.78 -22.04 13.99
N LEU A 119 -5.08 -21.06 13.15
CA LEU A 119 -5.28 -21.23 11.71
C LEU A 119 -4.34 -20.30 10.95
N VAL A 120 -3.54 -20.86 10.05
CA VAL A 120 -2.65 -20.12 9.14
C VAL A 120 -3.01 -20.52 7.70
N ASP A 121 -3.45 -19.55 6.90
CA ASP A 121 -3.68 -19.71 5.45
C ASP A 121 -2.86 -18.66 4.70
N ILE A 122 -1.65 -19.03 4.32
CA ILE A 122 -0.70 -18.16 3.60
C ILE A 122 -0.51 -18.74 2.20
N ARG A 123 -0.77 -17.92 1.17
CA ARG A 123 -0.75 -18.30 -0.25
C ARG A 123 0.09 -17.33 -1.07
N PRO A 124 1.42 -17.47 -1.08
CA PRO A 124 2.34 -16.52 -1.70
C PRO A 124 2.22 -16.41 -3.22
N GLU A 125 1.55 -17.35 -3.86
CA GLU A 125 1.29 -17.35 -5.30
C GLU A 125 0.17 -16.40 -5.72
N TYR A 126 -0.70 -15.98 -4.77
CA TYR A 126 -1.79 -15.05 -5.05
C TYR A 126 -1.28 -13.62 -5.17
N GLY A 127 -1.85 -12.88 -6.11
CA GLY A 127 -1.53 -11.47 -6.34
C GLY A 127 -2.15 -10.52 -5.30
N ALA A 128 -3.17 -10.99 -4.55
CA ALA A 128 -3.85 -10.20 -3.53
C ALA A 128 -4.54 -11.07 -2.49
N ASN A 129 -4.54 -10.65 -1.23
CA ASN A 129 -5.27 -11.32 -0.15
C ASN A 129 -6.80 -11.21 -0.33
N SER A 130 -7.28 -10.14 -0.97
CA SER A 130 -8.69 -9.98 -1.39
C SER A 130 -9.17 -11.10 -2.30
N SER A 131 -8.29 -11.70 -3.11
CA SER A 131 -8.63 -12.88 -3.93
C SER A 131 -8.89 -14.08 -3.05
N ILE A 132 -8.05 -14.35 -2.05
CA ILE A 132 -8.21 -15.40 -1.08
C ILE A 132 -9.54 -15.21 -0.32
N MET A 133 -9.80 -14.00 0.16
CA MET A 133 -11.04 -13.69 0.89
C MET A 133 -12.30 -13.82 0.02
N THR A 134 -12.18 -13.54 -1.28
CA THR A 134 -13.27 -13.76 -2.23
C THR A 134 -13.58 -15.25 -2.37
N GLU A 135 -12.58 -16.12 -2.38
CA GLU A 135 -12.80 -17.58 -2.37
C GLU A 135 -13.50 -18.05 -1.09
N TYR A 136 -13.14 -17.50 0.07
CA TYR A 136 -13.83 -17.79 1.34
C TYR A 136 -15.31 -17.39 1.27
N LEU A 137 -15.63 -16.19 0.77
CA LEU A 137 -17.02 -15.75 0.61
C LEU A 137 -17.80 -16.66 -0.34
N ARG A 138 -17.21 -17.07 -1.46
CA ARG A 138 -17.82 -17.99 -2.42
C ARG A 138 -18.06 -19.38 -1.81
N ALA A 139 -17.07 -19.91 -1.08
CA ALA A 139 -17.21 -21.20 -0.37
C ALA A 139 -18.32 -21.14 0.70
N ALA A 140 -18.46 -20.01 1.38
CA ALA A 140 -19.54 -19.75 2.34
C ALA A 140 -20.89 -19.45 1.66
N ARG A 141 -20.97 -19.42 0.33
CA ARG A 141 -22.15 -19.01 -0.46
C ARG A 141 -22.68 -17.63 -0.09
N ILE A 142 -21.79 -16.74 0.32
CA ILE A 142 -22.13 -15.36 0.68
C ILE A 142 -21.93 -14.48 -0.54
N LYS A 143 -23.01 -13.88 -1.04
CA LYS A 143 -22.94 -12.81 -2.04
C LYS A 143 -22.43 -11.53 -1.36
N PRO A 144 -21.35 -10.92 -1.87
CA PRO A 144 -20.86 -9.67 -1.29
C PRO A 144 -21.85 -8.53 -1.57
N SER A 145 -22.01 -7.62 -0.60
CA SER A 145 -22.70 -6.36 -0.83
C SER A 145 -21.90 -5.53 -1.84
N LEU A 146 -22.57 -4.54 -2.47
CA LEU A 146 -21.90 -3.61 -3.39
C LEU A 146 -20.65 -2.98 -2.76
N LYS A 147 -20.70 -2.58 -1.50
CA LYS A 147 -19.62 -2.02 -0.73
C LYS A 147 -18.44 -2.99 -0.58
N LEU A 148 -18.72 -4.23 -0.13
CA LEU A 148 -17.70 -5.25 0.06
C LEU A 148 -17.10 -5.70 -1.26
N ALA A 149 -17.94 -5.89 -2.30
CA ALA A 149 -17.46 -6.24 -3.64
C ALA A 149 -16.53 -5.16 -4.21
N THR A 150 -16.93 -3.88 -4.07
CA THR A 150 -16.09 -2.76 -4.53
C THR A 150 -14.77 -2.69 -3.77
N ALA A 151 -14.78 -2.93 -2.45
CA ALA A 151 -13.57 -2.96 -1.64
C ALA A 151 -12.61 -4.07 -2.10
N LEU A 152 -13.10 -5.32 -2.20
CA LEU A 152 -12.28 -6.47 -2.63
C LEU A 152 -11.78 -6.33 -4.07
N PHE A 153 -12.65 -5.85 -4.98
CA PHE A 153 -12.27 -5.56 -6.37
C PHE A 153 -11.14 -4.55 -6.44
N PHE A 154 -11.23 -3.49 -5.62
CA PHE A 154 -10.22 -2.46 -5.55
C PHE A 154 -8.93 -2.95 -4.88
N GLY A 155 -9.01 -3.80 -3.85
CA GLY A 155 -7.87 -4.46 -3.23
C GLY A 155 -7.08 -5.29 -4.25
N ILE A 156 -7.74 -6.18 -5.00
CA ILE A 156 -7.10 -6.95 -6.07
C ILE A 156 -6.43 -6.03 -7.10
N LYS A 157 -7.16 -4.99 -7.53
CA LYS A 157 -6.67 -4.06 -8.55
C LYS A 157 -5.41 -3.31 -8.13
N THR A 158 -5.36 -2.84 -6.88
CA THR A 158 -4.22 -2.07 -6.36
C THR A 158 -3.02 -2.94 -6.11
N ASP A 159 -3.21 -4.10 -5.50
CA ASP A 159 -2.09 -4.94 -5.09
C ASP A 159 -1.43 -5.64 -6.29
N THR A 160 -2.21 -6.04 -7.28
CA THR A 160 -1.70 -6.55 -8.56
C THR A 160 -1.25 -5.45 -9.52
N SER A 161 -1.37 -4.16 -9.17
CA SER A 161 -1.15 -3.03 -10.10
C SER A 161 -1.89 -3.23 -11.44
N ASN A 162 -3.19 -3.51 -11.39
CA ASN A 162 -4.01 -3.85 -12.57
C ASN A 162 -3.51 -5.09 -13.34
N PHE A 163 -3.02 -6.11 -12.62
CA PHE A 163 -2.40 -7.33 -13.17
C PHE A 163 -1.06 -7.10 -13.89
N GLU A 164 -0.39 -5.98 -13.66
CA GLU A 164 0.98 -5.73 -14.10
C GLU A 164 2.00 -6.45 -13.20
N ARG A 165 1.64 -6.77 -11.96
CA ARG A 165 2.43 -7.59 -11.04
C ARG A 165 2.02 -9.06 -11.14
N PRO A 166 2.88 -9.98 -10.66
CA PRO A 166 2.54 -11.40 -10.64
C PRO A 166 1.18 -11.66 -10.00
N ALA A 167 0.34 -12.37 -10.73
CA ALA A 167 -0.98 -12.81 -10.31
C ALA A 167 -1.27 -14.16 -10.97
N ILE A 168 -2.16 -14.95 -10.37
CA ILE A 168 -2.55 -16.25 -10.89
C ILE A 168 -4.00 -16.23 -11.40
N GLU A 169 -4.38 -17.28 -12.11
CA GLU A 169 -5.75 -17.42 -12.63
C GLU A 169 -6.84 -17.28 -11.54
N ALA A 170 -6.54 -17.65 -10.29
CA ALA A 170 -7.46 -17.48 -9.18
C ALA A 170 -7.76 -16.02 -8.88
N ASP A 171 -6.77 -15.11 -9.03
CA ASP A 171 -6.97 -13.66 -8.88
C ASP A 171 -7.89 -13.12 -9.98
N VAL A 172 -7.68 -13.54 -11.22
CA VAL A 172 -8.53 -13.16 -12.35
C VAL A 172 -9.97 -13.66 -12.16
N ARG A 173 -10.15 -14.90 -11.68
CA ARG A 173 -11.49 -15.44 -11.38
C ARG A 173 -12.18 -14.71 -10.23
N ALA A 174 -11.44 -14.32 -9.18
CA ALA A 174 -11.96 -13.54 -8.07
C ALA A 174 -12.39 -12.15 -8.56
N PHE A 175 -11.54 -11.48 -9.32
CA PHE A 175 -11.81 -10.17 -9.92
C PHE A 175 -13.04 -10.19 -10.83
N HIS A 176 -13.13 -11.16 -11.72
CA HIS A 176 -14.28 -11.34 -12.61
C HIS A 176 -15.58 -11.60 -11.82
N TYR A 177 -15.52 -12.44 -10.78
CA TYR A 177 -16.68 -12.70 -9.93
C TYR A 177 -17.17 -11.43 -9.23
N LEU A 178 -16.25 -10.64 -8.68
CA LEU A 178 -16.57 -9.39 -7.97
C LEU A 178 -17.10 -8.31 -8.91
N PHE A 179 -16.69 -8.32 -10.18
CA PHE A 179 -17.15 -7.35 -11.19
C PHE A 179 -18.67 -7.25 -11.26
N ALA A 180 -19.37 -8.38 -11.18
CA ALA A 180 -20.84 -8.42 -11.23
C ALA A 180 -21.53 -7.71 -10.06
N PHE A 181 -20.84 -7.47 -8.95
CA PHE A 181 -21.37 -6.84 -7.73
C PHE A 181 -20.76 -5.46 -7.48
N THR A 182 -19.82 -5.04 -8.32
CA THR A 182 -19.04 -3.80 -8.14
C THR A 182 -19.65 -2.63 -8.90
N ARG A 183 -19.62 -1.43 -8.31
CA ARG A 183 -19.95 -0.20 -9.01
C ARG A 183 -18.68 0.48 -9.51
N LEU A 184 -18.38 0.37 -10.82
CA LEU A 184 -17.17 0.93 -11.43
C LEU A 184 -17.01 2.44 -11.21
N ALA A 185 -18.11 3.19 -11.13
CA ALA A 185 -18.06 4.61 -10.78
C ALA A 185 -17.46 4.88 -9.40
N LEU A 186 -17.67 3.98 -8.41
CA LEU A 186 -17.01 4.08 -7.11
C LEU A 186 -15.52 3.70 -7.22
N VAL A 187 -15.18 2.66 -7.99
CA VAL A 187 -13.78 2.29 -8.21
C VAL A 187 -13.00 3.46 -8.81
N ARG A 188 -13.53 4.10 -9.85
CA ARG A 188 -12.92 5.32 -10.41
C ARG A 188 -12.71 6.40 -9.35
N ARG A 189 -13.68 6.64 -8.51
CA ARG A 189 -13.55 7.63 -7.41
C ARG A 189 -12.51 7.22 -6.37
N LEU A 190 -12.26 5.94 -6.17
CA LEU A 190 -11.18 5.44 -5.31
C LEU A 190 -9.81 5.62 -5.96
N GLU A 191 -9.72 5.41 -7.27
CA GLU A 191 -8.47 5.51 -8.03
C GLU A 191 -7.97 6.95 -8.20
N PHE A 192 -8.90 7.87 -8.47
CA PHE A 192 -8.52 9.26 -8.60
C PHE A 192 -8.09 9.80 -7.24
N ALA A 193 -6.79 9.87 -7.02
CA ALA A 193 -6.25 10.69 -5.94
C ALA A 193 -6.82 12.12 -6.13
N GLU A 194 -7.51 12.66 -5.12
CA GLU A 194 -7.87 14.07 -5.14
C GLU A 194 -6.56 14.85 -5.04
N ILE A 195 -6.12 15.38 -6.14
CA ILE A 195 -5.09 16.41 -6.13
C ILE A 195 -5.77 17.61 -5.49
N SER A 196 -5.41 17.91 -4.25
CA SER A 196 -5.92 19.09 -3.58
C SER A 196 -5.45 20.33 -4.37
N THR A 197 -6.24 21.39 -4.38
CA THR A 197 -5.83 22.65 -5.02
C THR A 197 -4.52 23.19 -4.46
N SER A 198 -4.20 22.90 -3.18
CA SER A 198 -2.92 23.24 -2.58
C SER A 198 -1.73 22.51 -3.24
N MET A 199 -1.96 21.38 -3.90
CA MET A 199 -0.90 20.67 -4.65
C MET A 199 -0.58 21.34 -5.99
N PHE A 200 -1.45 22.18 -6.54
CA PHE A 200 -1.22 22.86 -7.83
C PHE A 200 0.06 23.70 -7.83
N MET A 201 0.42 24.29 -6.71
CA MET A 201 1.69 25.01 -6.58
C MET A 201 2.91 24.11 -6.84
N TYR A 202 2.86 22.86 -6.40
CA TYR A 202 3.95 21.90 -6.64
C TYR A 202 4.01 21.45 -8.10
N PHE A 203 2.86 21.29 -8.76
CA PHE A 203 2.80 21.03 -10.21
C PHE A 203 3.41 22.21 -10.99
N GLN A 204 3.03 23.44 -10.65
CA GLN A 204 3.61 24.64 -11.27
C GLN A 204 5.14 24.68 -11.08
N GLN A 205 5.62 24.45 -9.86
CA GLN A 205 7.06 24.40 -9.56
C GLN A 205 7.77 23.30 -10.36
N ALA A 206 7.21 22.09 -10.38
CA ALA A 206 7.80 20.96 -11.08
C ALA A 206 7.86 21.23 -12.59
N LEU A 207 6.77 21.75 -13.20
CA LEU A 207 6.70 22.09 -14.62
C LEU A 207 7.60 23.27 -15.03
N SER A 208 7.91 24.20 -14.11
CA SER A 208 8.82 25.31 -14.38
C SER A 208 10.29 24.99 -14.12
N ARG A 209 10.60 23.90 -13.42
CA ARG A 209 11.96 23.59 -12.94
C ARG A 209 12.52 22.27 -13.44
N TYR A 210 11.74 21.46 -14.18
CA TYR A 210 12.24 20.17 -14.66
C TYR A 210 13.43 20.34 -15.61
N ARG A 211 14.32 19.33 -15.58
CA ARG A 211 15.38 19.14 -16.59
C ARG A 211 15.21 17.79 -17.24
N PHE A 212 15.36 17.80 -18.55
CA PHE A 212 15.29 16.58 -19.36
C PHE A 212 16.67 16.22 -19.88
N ARG A 213 17.17 15.02 -19.53
CA ARG A 213 18.47 14.49 -20.01
C ARG A 213 18.34 13.00 -20.30
N HIS A 214 18.79 12.54 -21.46
CA HIS A 214 18.85 11.11 -21.82
C HIS A 214 17.57 10.34 -21.53
N ARG A 215 16.39 10.89 -21.88
CA ARG A 215 15.05 10.35 -21.58
C ARG A 215 14.72 10.25 -20.10
N ARG A 216 15.43 10.98 -19.25
CA ARG A 216 15.18 11.13 -17.82
C ARG A 216 14.71 12.53 -17.52
N LEU A 217 13.64 12.64 -16.77
CA LEU A 217 13.17 13.91 -16.23
C LEU A 217 13.55 14.03 -14.76
N TYR A 218 14.21 15.12 -14.44
CA TYR A 218 14.60 15.48 -13.07
C TYR A 218 13.81 16.71 -12.63
N ALA A 219 13.26 16.68 -11.41
CA ALA A 219 12.62 17.84 -10.80
C ALA A 219 12.93 17.89 -9.31
N PHE A 220 13.21 19.09 -8.79
CA PHE A 220 13.35 19.32 -7.36
C PHE A 220 12.41 20.42 -6.91
N LEU A 221 11.59 20.12 -5.89
CA LEU A 221 10.50 21.00 -5.45
C LEU A 221 10.86 21.92 -4.27
N GLY A 222 11.98 21.64 -3.58
CA GLY A 222 12.26 22.26 -2.29
C GLY A 222 11.47 21.61 -1.16
N PRO A 223 11.10 22.34 -0.11
CA PRO A 223 10.29 21.81 0.98
C PRO A 223 8.92 21.34 0.51
N VAL A 224 8.50 20.16 0.97
CA VAL A 224 7.18 19.57 0.67
C VAL A 224 6.45 19.24 1.97
N SER A 225 5.12 19.36 1.94
CA SER A 225 4.27 19.04 3.09
C SER A 225 4.14 17.54 3.35
N THR A 226 4.28 16.72 2.30
CA THR A 226 4.26 15.25 2.36
C THR A 226 5.08 14.67 1.21
N PRO A 227 5.78 13.54 1.42
CA PRO A 227 6.48 12.84 0.34
C PRO A 227 5.58 12.33 -0.79
N ASP A 228 4.27 12.16 -0.54
CA ASP A 228 3.32 11.66 -1.53
C ASP A 228 3.19 12.59 -2.74
N ILE A 229 3.43 13.90 -2.55
CA ILE A 229 3.46 14.87 -3.65
C ILE A 229 4.54 14.52 -4.68
N LEU A 230 5.71 14.07 -4.21
CA LEU A 230 6.82 13.68 -5.09
C LEU A 230 6.44 12.42 -5.89
N VAL A 231 5.70 11.50 -5.27
CA VAL A 231 5.20 10.29 -5.92
C VAL A 231 4.20 10.64 -7.02
N ILE A 232 3.20 11.49 -6.70
CA ILE A 232 2.17 11.93 -7.64
C ILE A 232 2.80 12.61 -8.86
N LEU A 233 3.79 13.48 -8.64
CA LEU A 233 4.48 14.18 -9.73
C LEU A 233 5.37 13.24 -10.55
N ALA A 234 6.04 12.29 -9.92
CA ALA A 234 6.82 11.29 -10.64
C ALA A 234 5.92 10.43 -11.56
N ASP A 235 4.78 9.99 -11.05
CA ASP A 235 3.79 9.21 -11.83
C ASP A 235 3.12 10.06 -12.93
N PHE A 236 2.90 11.36 -12.67
CA PHE A 236 2.40 12.30 -13.68
C PHE A 236 3.37 12.45 -14.86
N PHE A 237 4.64 12.68 -14.58
CA PHE A 237 5.64 12.86 -15.63
C PHE A 237 5.91 11.57 -16.43
N MET A 238 5.74 10.39 -15.83
CA MET A 238 5.87 9.12 -16.56
C MET A 238 4.84 8.93 -17.67
N ARG A 239 3.78 9.75 -17.71
CA ARG A 239 2.77 9.70 -18.79
C ARG A 239 3.23 10.33 -20.11
N ALA A 240 4.33 11.08 -20.10
CA ALA A 240 4.91 11.62 -21.31
C ALA A 240 5.71 10.54 -22.06
N GLY A 241 5.37 10.27 -23.32
CA GLY A 241 5.91 9.15 -24.09
C GLY A 241 7.41 9.19 -24.36
N GLU A 242 8.05 10.35 -24.26
CA GLU A 242 9.49 10.51 -24.43
C GLU A 242 10.29 10.18 -23.17
N ILE A 243 9.63 10.08 -22.01
CA ILE A 243 10.24 9.89 -20.71
C ILE A 243 10.31 8.40 -20.38
N SER A 244 11.52 7.90 -20.10
CA SER A 244 11.73 6.53 -19.62
C SER A 244 11.96 6.50 -18.11
N TRP A 245 12.31 7.64 -17.52
CA TRP A 245 12.57 7.79 -16.09
C TRP A 245 12.10 9.13 -15.57
N THR A 246 11.51 9.13 -14.38
CA THR A 246 11.31 10.34 -13.60
C THR A 246 12.02 10.23 -12.26
N ILE A 247 12.75 11.29 -11.91
CA ILE A 247 13.48 11.43 -10.65
C ILE A 247 13.03 12.74 -10.01
N VAL A 248 12.15 12.64 -9.01
CA VAL A 248 11.56 13.81 -8.37
C VAL A 248 12.02 13.88 -6.92
N GLY A 249 12.64 15.00 -6.56
CA GLY A 249 13.19 15.24 -5.22
C GLY A 249 12.51 16.38 -4.49
N GLY A 250 12.55 16.32 -3.17
CA GLY A 250 12.09 17.38 -2.27
C GLY A 250 12.62 17.18 -0.86
N ILE A 251 12.50 18.21 -0.03
CA ILE A 251 12.87 18.17 1.38
C ILE A 251 11.59 17.94 2.19
N TYR A 252 11.59 16.87 2.96
CA TYR A 252 10.54 16.59 3.92
C TYR A 252 11.15 16.43 5.31
N GLN A 253 10.72 17.28 6.24
CA GLN A 253 11.34 17.41 7.57
C GLN A 253 12.86 17.68 7.43
N ASP A 254 13.70 16.82 7.97
CA ASP A 254 15.16 16.89 7.97
C ASP A 254 15.83 15.99 6.92
N LYS A 255 15.08 15.56 5.89
CA LYS A 255 15.54 14.61 4.87
C LYS A 255 15.32 15.10 3.45
N LEU A 256 16.30 14.84 2.58
CA LEU A 256 16.07 14.80 1.14
C LEU A 256 15.36 13.49 0.80
N VAL A 257 14.19 13.58 0.20
CA VAL A 257 13.44 12.45 -0.33
C VAL A 257 13.51 12.50 -1.85
N VAL A 258 13.89 11.38 -2.48
CA VAL A 258 13.96 11.26 -3.94
C VAL A 258 13.14 10.05 -4.38
N ILE A 259 12.18 10.29 -5.26
CA ILE A 259 11.32 9.27 -5.85
C ILE A 259 11.81 8.95 -7.27
N PHE A 260 11.90 7.66 -7.57
CA PHE A 260 12.28 7.14 -8.88
C PHE A 260 11.12 6.37 -9.47
N ARG A 261 10.86 6.62 -10.75
CA ARG A 261 9.95 5.83 -11.58
C ARG A 261 10.58 5.52 -12.92
N ASN A 262 10.29 4.36 -13.46
CA ASN A 262 10.64 3.98 -14.83
C ASN A 262 9.59 3.03 -15.43
N ASP A 263 9.80 2.66 -16.70
CA ASP A 263 8.92 1.75 -17.45
C ASP A 263 8.98 0.27 -16.99
N GLY A 264 9.86 -0.06 -16.04
CA GLY A 264 10.04 -1.43 -15.51
C GLY A 264 10.66 -2.44 -16.48
N LEU A 265 10.92 -2.06 -17.75
CA LEU A 265 11.26 -3.02 -18.81
C LEU A 265 12.75 -3.40 -18.85
N ARG A 266 13.65 -2.45 -18.68
CA ARG A 266 15.09 -2.67 -18.96
C ARG A 266 16.00 -2.40 -17.78
N LYS A 267 15.59 -1.59 -16.81
CA LYS A 267 16.42 -1.14 -15.70
C LYS A 267 15.64 -1.26 -14.39
N ASN A 268 16.36 -1.35 -13.28
CA ASN A 268 15.80 -1.53 -11.97
C ASN A 268 15.94 -0.24 -11.15
N ALA A 269 14.81 0.37 -10.79
CA ALA A 269 14.77 1.61 -10.01
C ALA A 269 15.39 1.45 -8.62
N GLY A 270 15.13 0.33 -7.95
CA GLY A 270 15.69 0.05 -6.63
C GLY A 270 17.22 -0.02 -6.65
N ARG A 271 17.80 -0.67 -7.66
CA ARG A 271 19.26 -0.72 -7.82
C ARG A 271 19.85 0.65 -8.10
N LEU A 272 19.21 1.45 -8.95
CA LEU A 272 19.66 2.82 -9.25
C LEU A 272 19.60 3.71 -8.01
N ALA A 273 18.49 3.69 -7.28
CA ALA A 273 18.35 4.46 -6.04
C ALA A 273 19.40 4.05 -5.00
N HIS A 274 19.64 2.75 -4.83
CA HIS A 274 20.65 2.24 -3.91
C HIS A 274 22.07 2.66 -4.33
N LYS A 275 22.42 2.53 -5.63
CA LYS A 275 23.71 2.99 -6.16
C LYS A 275 23.91 4.49 -5.89
N ALA A 276 22.87 5.31 -6.17
CA ALA A 276 22.94 6.77 -6.07
C ALA A 276 23.02 7.27 -4.62
N PHE A 277 22.20 6.70 -3.71
CA PHE A 277 22.00 7.25 -2.37
C PHE A 277 22.22 6.28 -1.22
N GLY A 278 22.46 4.99 -1.46
CA GLY A 278 22.55 3.98 -0.40
C GLY A 278 23.71 4.19 0.59
N LYS A 279 24.75 4.94 0.19
CA LYS A 279 25.84 5.33 1.11
C LYS A 279 25.51 6.54 1.99
N LEU A 280 24.50 7.33 1.62
CA LEU A 280 24.11 8.55 2.31
C LEU A 280 22.86 8.37 3.18
N GLY A 281 22.08 7.34 2.92
CA GLY A 281 20.83 7.10 3.64
C GLY A 281 20.15 5.83 3.19
N THR A 282 18.86 5.70 3.51
CA THR A 282 18.05 4.55 3.10
C THR A 282 17.63 4.72 1.64
N ALA A 283 17.92 3.72 0.80
CA ALA A 283 17.54 3.76 -0.61
C ALA A 283 17.26 2.34 -1.13
N GLY A 284 16.14 2.17 -1.85
CA GLY A 284 15.73 0.88 -2.41
C GLY A 284 14.37 0.94 -3.09
N GLY A 285 13.88 -0.23 -3.51
CA GLY A 285 12.59 -0.38 -4.19
C GLY A 285 12.59 -1.56 -5.15
N HIS A 286 11.62 -1.54 -6.05
CA HIS A 286 11.37 -2.56 -7.07
C HIS A 286 11.91 -2.17 -8.44
N ALA A 287 11.59 -2.96 -9.47
CA ALA A 287 12.06 -2.69 -10.83
C ALA A 287 11.58 -1.33 -11.36
N ALA A 288 10.29 -1.02 -11.22
CA ALA A 288 9.68 0.21 -11.79
C ALA A 288 9.65 1.40 -10.82
N SER A 289 9.81 1.20 -9.52
CA SER A 289 9.64 2.23 -8.50
C SER A 289 10.64 2.11 -7.36
N ALA A 290 11.22 3.24 -6.93
CA ALA A 290 12.11 3.28 -5.78
C ALA A 290 12.02 4.62 -5.04
N ARG A 291 12.56 4.60 -3.82
CA ARG A 291 12.66 5.78 -2.95
C ARG A 291 14.02 5.82 -2.30
N ALA A 292 14.56 7.03 -2.15
CA ALA A 292 15.71 7.30 -1.31
C ALA A 292 15.35 8.36 -0.27
N GLU A 293 15.83 8.18 0.96
CA GLU A 293 15.73 9.14 2.06
C GLU A 293 17.13 9.38 2.62
N VAL A 294 17.61 10.60 2.48
CA VAL A 294 18.93 11.00 2.94
C VAL A 294 18.79 12.07 4.00
N PRO A 295 19.23 11.84 5.26
CA PRO A 295 19.27 12.90 6.26
C PRO A 295 20.10 14.08 5.78
N LEU A 296 19.60 15.32 5.93
CA LEU A 296 20.28 16.53 5.44
C LEU A 296 21.68 16.70 6.02
N LYS A 297 21.91 16.23 7.24
CA LYS A 297 23.24 16.18 7.88
C LYS A 297 24.29 15.34 7.13
N GLN A 298 23.87 14.47 6.22
CA GLN A 298 24.77 13.70 5.34
C GLN A 298 25.11 14.44 4.04
N ILE A 299 24.57 15.65 3.86
CA ILE A 299 24.78 16.51 2.69
C ILE A 299 25.18 17.92 3.20
N PRO A 300 26.33 18.06 3.91
CA PRO A 300 26.68 19.32 4.57
C PRO A 300 26.93 20.48 3.60
N ASP A 301 27.34 20.17 2.37
CA ASP A 301 27.64 21.19 1.34
C ASP A 301 26.38 21.80 0.72
N LEU A 302 25.19 21.30 1.03
CA LEU A 302 23.91 21.79 0.50
C LEU A 302 22.93 22.08 1.66
N PRO A 303 22.91 23.31 2.18
CA PRO A 303 21.95 23.67 3.22
C PRO A 303 20.52 23.65 2.69
N PRO A 304 19.50 23.43 3.54
CA PRO A 304 18.10 23.30 3.13
C PRO A 304 17.56 24.49 2.32
N ASN A 305 18.10 25.68 2.58
CA ASN A 305 17.76 26.94 1.90
C ASN A 305 18.60 27.20 0.65
N ALA A 306 19.47 26.30 0.24
CA ALA A 306 20.21 26.43 -1.02
C ALA A 306 19.24 26.55 -2.20
N GLN A 307 19.70 27.25 -3.26
CA GLN A 307 18.90 27.38 -4.48
C GLN A 307 18.52 26.00 -5.03
N TRP A 308 17.28 25.85 -5.49
CA TRP A 308 16.72 24.58 -5.97
C TRP A 308 17.55 23.95 -7.11
N GLN A 309 18.24 24.78 -7.92
CA GLN A 309 19.12 24.33 -9.00
C GLN A 309 20.29 23.49 -8.46
N LEU A 310 20.88 23.87 -7.33
CA LEU A 310 21.98 23.15 -6.71
C LEU A 310 21.54 21.76 -6.21
N TRP A 311 20.37 21.69 -5.59
CA TRP A 311 19.77 20.43 -5.18
C TRP A 311 19.47 19.52 -6.37
N GLN A 312 18.93 20.10 -7.44
CA GLN A 312 18.63 19.34 -8.65
C GLN A 312 19.90 18.81 -9.32
N GLU A 313 20.95 19.65 -9.41
CA GLU A 313 22.24 19.24 -9.95
C GLU A 313 22.89 18.13 -9.10
N PHE A 314 22.82 18.24 -7.77
CA PHE A 314 23.27 17.20 -6.86
C PHE A 314 22.57 15.86 -7.15
N ILE A 315 21.25 15.87 -7.30
CA ILE A 315 20.48 14.66 -7.63
C ILE A 315 20.94 14.10 -8.98
N ILE A 316 21.10 14.94 -10.00
CA ILE A 316 21.54 14.53 -11.33
C ILE A 316 22.93 13.87 -11.26
N GLN A 317 23.91 14.50 -10.61
CA GLN A 317 25.26 13.98 -10.45
C GLN A 317 25.28 12.62 -9.74
N ARG A 318 24.44 12.45 -8.69
CA ARG A 318 24.33 11.19 -7.95
C ARG A 318 23.72 10.06 -8.79
N VAL A 319 22.82 10.40 -9.70
CA VAL A 319 22.10 9.42 -10.54
C VAL A 319 22.85 9.06 -11.81
N GLU A 320 23.63 9.99 -12.36
CA GLU A 320 24.36 9.81 -13.63
C GLU A 320 25.81 9.36 -13.43
N GLY A 321 26.44 9.68 -12.30
CA GLY A 321 27.76 9.22 -11.89
C GLY A 321 27.67 7.83 -11.24
#